data_005bf940246db16b63d3d878eddd6542
#
_entry.id   005bf940246db16b63d3d878eddd6542
#
_cell.length_a   1.000
_cell.length_b   1.000
_cell.length_c   1.000
_cell.angle_alpha   90.00
_cell.angle_beta   90.00
_cell.angle_gamma   90.00
#
_symmetry.space_group_name_H-M   'P 1'
#
loop_
_entity.id
_entity.type
_entity.pdbx_description
1 polymer ?
#
loop_
_entity_poly.entity_id
_entity_poly.type
_entity_poly.pdbx_seq_one_letter_code
_entity_poly.pdbx_strand_id
1 'polypeptide(L)'
;MVRPVSRSDQAADSIVRNAMFAGASKLSGAAFTAVLTIFLVRYLGPEEYGVFALALGVGGLMTVPADLGISVSVARFIAERRGDPDAMARFASDAIRLKIFVTGAASLALLVVAGPIANAYDTPDLAWPLRILAVATFGQSVMIMCATIFEALGRLSVYLRVVLAESALEATGSIVIVLLGTGATGAMVGRAAAYSFAAGFGLVLVARTLGRSIRPQRGGHGHARRILGYGSALVIVDGAFTVFSQIDVLLIGAILGVTAVGHFDAAYRLAGLLLFIGGPIRSAVAPRLARGEGGPDREALELTLRYLVLAQGVILAPLIVWAEPLTRIAFGTDYLASADVLRALAPFALLSAISPLLAGAANYLGAARRRVPIALFTLAVNAAIDAALLAQLGIVAGAIGTDVAYVIYVGAHLHLCRDLAGLRLRPLVAPLVGSLSAAAVMGLVLLAFGTGADLAVPLVVIGGALGTAAYVAVLLVTGQVTREERTAVWRRLRPAA
;
A
#
# COMPACT_ATOMS: atom_id res chain seq x y z
N MET A 1 -41.51 -18.88 -17.56
CA MET A 1 -41.09 -19.58 -16.33
C MET A 1 -39.66 -19.16 -15.97
N VAL A 2 -39.49 -18.25 -15.04
CA VAL A 2 -38.16 -17.83 -14.55
C VAL A 2 -37.70 -18.93 -13.59
N ARG A 3 -36.54 -19.58 -13.86
CA ARG A 3 -35.96 -20.56 -12.94
C ARG A 3 -35.67 -19.86 -11.59
N PRO A 4 -36.07 -20.44 -10.46
CA PRO A 4 -35.69 -19.88 -9.17
C PRO A 4 -34.16 -19.91 -9.03
N VAL A 5 -33.57 -18.74 -8.75
CA VAL A 5 -32.12 -18.57 -8.51
C VAL A 5 -31.75 -19.47 -7.31
N SER A 6 -30.79 -20.36 -7.52
CA SER A 6 -30.37 -21.28 -6.45
C SER A 6 -29.65 -20.53 -5.31
N ARG A 7 -29.63 -21.11 -4.10
CA ARG A 7 -28.85 -20.53 -2.97
C ARG A 7 -27.36 -20.37 -3.29
N SER A 8 -26.82 -21.24 -4.15
CA SER A 8 -25.44 -21.16 -4.64
C SER A 8 -25.21 -19.97 -5.56
N ASP A 9 -26.20 -19.64 -6.43
CA ASP A 9 -26.11 -18.50 -7.35
C ASP A 9 -26.22 -17.18 -6.59
N GLN A 10 -27.12 -17.10 -5.58
CA GLN A 10 -27.24 -15.93 -4.69
C GLN A 10 -25.96 -15.71 -3.86
N ALA A 11 -25.31 -16.77 -3.40
CA ALA A 11 -24.03 -16.69 -2.70
C ALA A 11 -22.89 -16.25 -3.63
N ALA A 12 -22.86 -16.77 -4.87
CA ALA A 12 -21.88 -16.35 -5.87
C ALA A 12 -22.05 -14.88 -6.26
N ASP A 13 -23.29 -14.43 -6.51
CA ASP A 13 -23.59 -13.01 -6.80
C ASP A 13 -23.20 -12.08 -5.66
N SER A 14 -23.39 -12.52 -4.41
CA SER A 14 -22.98 -11.74 -3.25
C SER A 14 -21.45 -11.62 -3.12
N ILE A 15 -20.71 -12.68 -3.45
CA ILE A 15 -19.24 -12.69 -3.44
C ILE A 15 -18.69 -11.77 -4.53
N VAL A 16 -19.22 -11.87 -5.76
CA VAL A 16 -18.81 -11.01 -6.88
C VAL A 16 -19.09 -9.55 -6.56
N ARG A 17 -20.29 -9.24 -6.09
CA ARG A 17 -20.66 -7.87 -5.70
C ARG A 17 -19.77 -7.31 -4.59
N ASN A 18 -19.46 -8.10 -3.59
CA ASN A 18 -18.56 -7.70 -2.52
C ASN A 18 -17.12 -7.47 -3.02
N ALA A 19 -16.63 -8.32 -3.93
CA ALA A 19 -15.34 -8.12 -4.58
C ALA A 19 -15.30 -6.83 -5.41
N MET A 20 -16.39 -6.50 -6.11
CA MET A 20 -16.53 -5.23 -6.84
C MET A 20 -16.47 -4.02 -5.89
N PHE A 21 -17.19 -4.05 -4.76
CA PHE A 21 -17.14 -2.96 -3.77
C PHE A 21 -15.75 -2.79 -3.15
N ALA A 22 -15.08 -3.89 -2.82
CA ALA A 22 -13.71 -3.84 -2.30
C ALA A 22 -12.72 -3.30 -3.35
N GLY A 23 -12.86 -3.73 -4.62
CA GLY A 23 -12.08 -3.20 -5.73
C GLY A 23 -12.32 -1.71 -5.98
N ALA A 24 -13.58 -1.31 -6.04
CA ALA A 24 -13.97 0.09 -6.21
C ALA A 24 -13.44 0.98 -5.07
N SER A 25 -13.49 0.51 -3.82
CA SER A 25 -12.93 1.23 -2.68
C SER A 25 -11.43 1.49 -2.83
N LYS A 26 -10.67 0.47 -3.21
CA LYS A 26 -9.21 0.58 -3.39
C LYS A 26 -8.85 1.50 -4.57
N LEU A 27 -9.55 1.37 -5.69
CA LEU A 27 -9.32 2.20 -6.88
C LEU A 27 -9.67 3.67 -6.62
N SER A 28 -10.81 3.93 -5.98
CA SER A 28 -11.21 5.29 -5.64
C SER A 28 -10.26 5.94 -4.64
N GLY A 29 -9.89 5.23 -3.58
CA GLY A 29 -8.90 5.72 -2.61
C GLY A 29 -7.57 6.05 -3.27
N ALA A 30 -7.07 5.16 -4.16
CA ALA A 30 -5.85 5.41 -4.90
C ALA A 30 -5.95 6.61 -5.85
N ALA A 31 -7.09 6.81 -6.51
CA ALA A 31 -7.31 7.96 -7.39
C ALA A 31 -7.29 9.29 -6.60
N PHE A 32 -8.00 9.37 -5.47
CA PHE A 32 -7.96 10.54 -4.60
C PHE A 32 -6.56 10.79 -4.04
N THR A 33 -5.86 9.75 -3.57
CA THR A 33 -4.48 9.85 -3.10
C THR A 33 -3.54 10.33 -4.21
N ALA A 34 -3.69 9.83 -5.44
CA ALA A 34 -2.88 10.27 -6.58
C ALA A 34 -3.08 11.76 -6.89
N VAL A 35 -4.35 12.20 -6.98
CA VAL A 35 -4.69 13.61 -7.22
C VAL A 35 -4.13 14.50 -6.12
N LEU A 36 -4.35 14.13 -4.85
CA LEU A 36 -3.83 14.87 -3.71
C LEU A 36 -2.30 14.93 -3.71
N THR A 37 -1.64 13.80 -3.94
CA THR A 37 -0.16 13.73 -3.96
C THR A 37 0.42 14.62 -5.05
N ILE A 38 -0.09 14.51 -6.29
CA ILE A 38 0.38 15.34 -7.42
C ILE A 38 0.16 16.83 -7.13
N PHE A 39 -0.99 17.18 -6.55
CA PHE A 39 -1.28 18.56 -6.17
C PHE A 39 -0.31 19.07 -5.09
N LEU A 40 -0.15 18.31 -4.00
CA LEU A 40 0.72 18.73 -2.89
C LEU A 40 2.17 18.86 -3.31
N VAL A 41 2.70 17.88 -4.06
CA VAL A 41 4.07 17.92 -4.57
C VAL A 41 4.28 19.15 -5.44
N ARG A 42 3.37 19.43 -6.38
CA ARG A 42 3.50 20.59 -7.28
C ARG A 42 3.34 21.93 -6.60
N TYR A 43 2.41 22.03 -5.65
CA TYR A 43 2.04 23.31 -5.08
C TYR A 43 2.94 23.73 -3.92
N LEU A 44 3.37 22.77 -3.10
CA LEU A 44 4.21 23.06 -1.91
C LEU A 44 5.69 23.23 -2.25
N GLY A 45 6.15 22.63 -3.36
CA GLY A 45 7.58 22.55 -3.66
C GLY A 45 8.34 21.56 -2.75
N PRO A 46 9.64 21.29 -3.04
CA PRO A 46 10.38 20.21 -2.37
C PRO A 46 10.56 20.36 -0.87
N GLU A 47 10.71 21.58 -0.38
CA GLU A 47 10.96 21.85 1.05
C GLU A 47 9.69 21.64 1.90
N GLU A 48 8.61 22.34 1.59
CA GLU A 48 7.36 22.20 2.36
C GLU A 48 6.74 20.81 2.17
N TYR A 49 6.81 20.26 0.95
CA TYR A 49 6.38 18.88 0.73
C TYR A 49 7.25 17.89 1.51
N GLY A 50 8.54 18.17 1.67
CA GLY A 50 9.46 17.37 2.49
C GLY A 50 9.06 17.37 3.97
N VAL A 51 8.66 18.51 4.51
CA VAL A 51 8.11 18.60 5.88
C VAL A 51 6.84 17.76 6.02
N PHE A 52 5.94 17.84 5.05
CA PHE A 52 4.73 17.01 5.01
C PHE A 52 5.06 15.51 4.94
N ALA A 53 5.97 15.12 4.05
CA ALA A 53 6.39 13.72 3.84
C ALA A 53 7.11 13.16 5.07
N LEU A 54 8.01 13.94 5.69
CA LEU A 54 8.71 13.55 6.91
C LEU A 54 7.73 13.37 8.08
N ALA A 55 6.76 14.28 8.22
CA ALA A 55 5.70 14.12 9.21
C ALA A 55 4.92 12.82 8.98
N LEU A 56 4.55 12.49 7.72
CA LEU A 56 3.91 11.22 7.38
C LEU A 56 4.80 10.01 7.69
N GLY A 57 6.11 10.10 7.48
CA GLY A 57 7.07 9.06 7.84
C GLY A 57 7.04 8.74 9.34
N VAL A 58 7.10 9.78 10.18
CA VAL A 58 6.95 9.66 11.65
C VAL A 58 5.58 9.09 12.01
N GLY A 59 4.51 9.58 11.38
CA GLY A 59 3.14 9.08 11.58
C GLY A 59 2.97 7.62 11.19
N GLY A 60 3.65 7.18 10.14
CA GLY A 60 3.69 5.80 9.74
C GLY A 60 4.18 4.88 10.87
N LEU A 61 5.24 5.29 11.58
CA LEU A 61 5.72 4.55 12.75
C LEU A 61 4.68 4.48 13.87
N MET A 62 3.88 5.54 14.05
CA MET A 62 2.86 5.59 15.09
C MET A 62 1.67 4.65 14.83
N THR A 63 1.50 4.15 13.61
CA THR A 63 0.43 3.19 13.30
C THR A 63 0.58 1.89 14.08
N VAL A 64 1.79 1.46 14.36
CA VAL A 64 2.09 0.23 15.12
C VAL A 64 1.63 0.33 16.58
N PRO A 65 2.10 1.29 17.39
CA PRO A 65 1.63 1.45 18.76
C PRO A 65 0.16 1.89 18.85
N ALA A 66 -0.39 2.54 17.83
CA ALA A 66 -1.79 2.92 17.77
C ALA A 66 -2.74 1.74 17.48
N ASP A 67 -2.25 0.64 16.92
CA ASP A 67 -3.09 -0.54 16.61
C ASP A 67 -2.83 -1.74 17.53
N LEU A 68 -1.60 -2.06 17.85
CA LEU A 68 -1.18 -3.23 18.64
C LEU A 68 -1.86 -4.54 18.19
N GLY A 69 -2.18 -4.66 16.89
CA GLY A 69 -2.86 -5.83 16.31
C GLY A 69 -4.35 -5.95 16.70
N ILE A 70 -4.94 -4.90 17.26
CA ILE A 70 -6.35 -4.88 17.66
C ILE A 70 -7.25 -5.08 16.45
N SER A 71 -7.00 -4.37 15.35
CA SER A 71 -7.85 -4.42 14.14
C SER A 71 -7.92 -5.81 13.55
N VAL A 72 -6.77 -6.50 13.41
CA VAL A 72 -6.71 -7.88 12.88
C VAL A 72 -7.40 -8.87 13.82
N SER A 73 -7.19 -8.72 15.14
CA SER A 73 -7.85 -9.54 16.17
C SER A 73 -9.36 -9.41 16.08
N VAL A 74 -9.85 -8.18 15.93
CA VAL A 74 -11.29 -7.88 15.86
C VAL A 74 -11.92 -8.46 14.60
N ALA A 75 -11.29 -8.36 13.46
CA ALA A 75 -11.78 -8.96 12.22
C ALA A 75 -12.05 -10.45 12.41
N ARG A 76 -11.10 -11.18 13.00
CA ARG A 76 -11.23 -12.61 13.28
C ARG A 76 -12.37 -12.90 14.27
N PHE A 77 -12.34 -12.26 15.44
CA PHE A 77 -13.28 -12.60 16.52
C PHE A 77 -14.72 -12.17 16.23
N ILE A 78 -14.95 -11.14 15.41
CA ILE A 78 -16.28 -10.80 14.89
C ILE A 78 -16.76 -11.86 13.89
N ALA A 79 -15.89 -12.31 12.98
CA ALA A 79 -16.23 -13.35 12.03
C ALA A 79 -16.60 -14.68 12.71
N GLU A 80 -15.92 -15.06 13.81
CA GLU A 80 -16.24 -16.23 14.63
C GLU A 80 -17.61 -16.14 15.32
N ARG A 81 -18.14 -14.94 15.53
CA ARG A 81 -19.39 -14.67 16.29
C ARG A 81 -20.58 -14.26 15.43
N ARG A 82 -20.50 -14.45 14.11
CA ARG A 82 -21.61 -14.05 13.20
C ARG A 82 -22.97 -14.65 13.53
N GLY A 83 -23.01 -15.78 14.25
CA GLY A 83 -24.23 -16.45 14.69
C GLY A 83 -24.87 -15.88 15.96
N ASP A 84 -24.18 -14.99 16.71
CA ASP A 84 -24.67 -14.38 17.95
C ASP A 84 -24.50 -12.85 17.88
N PRO A 85 -25.56 -12.11 17.46
CA PRO A 85 -25.49 -10.66 17.31
C PRO A 85 -25.15 -9.91 18.60
N ASP A 86 -25.62 -10.39 19.76
CA ASP A 86 -25.37 -9.74 21.03
C ASP A 86 -23.94 -9.95 21.52
N ALA A 87 -23.41 -11.17 21.42
CA ALA A 87 -22.01 -11.43 21.73
C ALA A 87 -21.06 -10.65 20.80
N MET A 88 -21.42 -10.54 19.52
CA MET A 88 -20.69 -9.76 18.54
C MET A 88 -20.68 -8.27 18.87
N ALA A 89 -21.85 -7.70 19.22
CA ALA A 89 -21.97 -6.29 19.56
C ALA A 89 -21.20 -5.93 20.86
N ARG A 90 -21.28 -6.80 21.88
CA ARG A 90 -20.50 -6.64 23.13
C ARG A 90 -18.99 -6.67 22.84
N PHE A 91 -18.54 -7.65 22.06
CA PHE A 91 -17.12 -7.77 21.70
C PHE A 91 -16.63 -6.55 20.91
N ALA A 92 -17.39 -6.09 19.91
CA ALA A 92 -17.07 -4.91 19.12
C ALA A 92 -17.00 -3.64 20.00
N SER A 93 -17.91 -3.48 20.95
CA SER A 93 -17.90 -2.36 21.89
C SER A 93 -16.64 -2.33 22.77
N ASP A 94 -16.25 -3.47 23.33
CA ASP A 94 -15.04 -3.57 24.16
C ASP A 94 -13.78 -3.33 23.33
N ALA A 95 -13.76 -3.86 22.11
CA ALA A 95 -12.67 -3.66 21.18
C ALA A 95 -12.50 -2.19 20.73
N ILE A 96 -13.61 -1.49 20.45
CA ILE A 96 -13.59 -0.05 20.11
C ILE A 96 -13.06 0.77 21.29
N ARG A 97 -13.45 0.46 22.52
CA ARG A 97 -12.93 1.16 23.72
C ARG A 97 -11.46 0.93 23.91
N LEU A 98 -11.01 -0.34 23.80
CA LEU A 98 -9.60 -0.66 23.87
C LEU A 98 -8.81 0.11 22.79
N LYS A 99 -9.35 0.16 21.56
CA LYS A 99 -8.76 0.88 20.44
C LYS A 99 -8.64 2.37 20.72
N ILE A 100 -9.72 3.02 21.18
CA ILE A 100 -9.72 4.44 21.53
C ILE A 100 -8.69 4.74 22.63
N PHE A 101 -8.59 3.89 23.64
CA PHE A 101 -7.62 4.05 24.71
C PHE A 101 -6.18 3.92 24.21
N VAL A 102 -5.85 2.84 23.49
CA VAL A 102 -4.50 2.57 22.97
C VAL A 102 -4.09 3.65 21.96
N THR A 103 -4.96 3.97 21.00
CA THR A 103 -4.68 5.02 20.01
C THR A 103 -4.58 6.39 20.66
N GLY A 104 -5.44 6.70 21.64
CA GLY A 104 -5.40 7.96 22.38
C GLY A 104 -4.07 8.13 23.12
N ALA A 105 -3.58 7.08 23.76
CA ALA A 105 -2.27 7.10 24.41
C ALA A 105 -1.11 7.31 23.42
N ALA A 106 -1.14 6.62 22.26
CA ALA A 106 -0.14 6.77 21.21
C ALA A 106 -0.17 8.21 20.61
N SER A 107 -1.36 8.74 20.34
CA SER A 107 -1.54 10.09 19.82
C SER A 107 -1.09 11.15 20.83
N LEU A 108 -1.38 10.98 22.11
CA LEU A 108 -0.92 11.87 23.16
C LEU A 108 0.62 11.84 23.29
N ALA A 109 1.21 10.64 23.19
CA ALA A 109 2.66 10.51 23.18
C ALA A 109 3.28 11.27 22.00
N LEU A 110 2.74 11.14 20.79
CA LEU A 110 3.20 11.88 19.61
C LEU A 110 3.05 13.39 19.80
N LEU A 111 1.95 13.84 20.41
CA LEU A 111 1.71 15.26 20.70
C LEU A 111 2.79 15.86 21.62
N VAL A 112 3.20 15.09 22.63
CA VAL A 112 4.25 15.50 23.60
C VAL A 112 5.62 15.49 22.94
N VAL A 113 5.95 14.48 22.14
CA VAL A 113 7.29 14.33 21.54
C VAL A 113 7.46 15.10 20.22
N ALA A 114 6.40 15.73 19.69
CA ALA A 114 6.44 16.46 18.41
C ALA A 114 7.53 17.57 18.37
N GLY A 115 7.65 18.36 19.43
CA GLY A 115 8.69 19.38 19.54
C GLY A 115 10.11 18.80 19.60
N PRO A 116 10.40 17.87 20.51
CA PRO A 116 11.67 17.14 20.52
C PRO A 116 12.05 16.49 19.18
N ILE A 117 11.08 15.87 18.46
CA ILE A 117 11.33 15.30 17.13
C ILE A 117 11.70 16.41 16.15
N ALA A 118 10.94 17.50 16.08
CA ALA A 118 11.23 18.62 15.18
C ALA A 118 12.63 19.21 15.41
N ASN A 119 13.04 19.31 16.66
CA ASN A 119 14.38 19.78 17.03
C ASN A 119 15.48 18.76 16.62
N ALA A 120 15.21 17.45 16.74
CA ALA A 120 16.16 16.42 16.34
C ALA A 120 16.42 16.37 14.83
N TYR A 121 15.47 16.88 14.03
CA TYR A 121 15.59 17.05 12.58
C TYR A 121 16.03 18.46 12.17
N ASP A 122 16.41 19.33 13.11
CA ASP A 122 16.74 20.73 12.87
C ASP A 122 15.67 21.46 12.02
N THR A 123 14.40 21.08 12.19
CA THR A 123 13.27 21.56 11.38
C THR A 123 12.12 21.99 12.30
N PRO A 124 12.14 23.23 12.83
CA PRO A 124 11.09 23.73 13.74
C PRO A 124 9.67 23.66 13.12
N ASP A 125 9.57 23.89 11.80
CA ASP A 125 8.31 23.86 11.05
C ASP A 125 7.65 22.48 11.01
N LEU A 126 8.36 21.42 11.35
CA LEU A 126 7.83 20.07 11.48
C LEU A 126 6.94 19.90 12.75
N ALA A 127 7.11 20.74 13.76
CA ALA A 127 6.44 20.57 15.05
C ALA A 127 4.91 20.64 14.96
N TRP A 128 4.37 21.61 14.20
CA TRP A 128 2.92 21.74 14.03
C TRP A 128 2.32 20.62 13.16
N PRO A 129 2.87 20.29 11.99
CA PRO A 129 2.46 19.09 11.24
C PRO A 129 2.41 17.82 12.08
N LEU A 130 3.40 17.56 12.95
CA LEU A 130 3.39 16.38 13.84
C LEU A 130 2.29 16.44 14.91
N ARG A 131 2.02 17.61 15.49
CA ARG A 131 0.92 17.78 16.46
C ARG A 131 -0.43 17.51 15.82
N ILE A 132 -0.65 18.04 14.62
CA ILE A 132 -1.89 17.83 13.87
C ILE A 132 -1.99 16.35 13.43
N LEU A 133 -0.86 15.76 13.04
CA LEU A 133 -0.77 14.35 12.70
C LEU A 133 -1.17 13.43 13.88
N ALA A 134 -0.90 13.81 15.13
CA ALA A 134 -1.37 13.07 16.31
C ALA A 134 -2.91 12.94 16.30
N VAL A 135 -3.62 14.01 15.94
CA VAL A 135 -5.09 14.00 15.77
C VAL A 135 -5.49 13.15 14.57
N ALA A 136 -4.78 13.29 13.44
CA ALA A 136 -5.02 12.49 12.24
C ALA A 136 -4.83 10.99 12.52
N THR A 137 -3.78 10.60 13.24
CA THR A 137 -3.48 9.21 13.62
C THR A 137 -4.60 8.63 14.49
N PHE A 138 -5.13 9.41 15.44
CA PHE A 138 -6.28 8.99 16.24
C PHE A 138 -7.49 8.72 15.35
N GLY A 139 -7.88 9.69 14.52
CA GLY A 139 -9.02 9.55 13.59
C GLY A 139 -8.84 8.36 12.63
N GLN A 140 -7.67 8.26 12.00
CA GLN A 140 -7.34 7.18 11.07
C GLN A 140 -7.46 5.80 11.72
N SER A 141 -6.90 5.64 12.90
CA SER A 141 -6.90 4.36 13.62
C SER A 141 -8.31 3.91 14.00
N VAL A 142 -9.16 4.84 14.45
CA VAL A 142 -10.58 4.57 14.77
C VAL A 142 -11.38 4.29 13.50
N MET A 143 -11.15 5.04 12.42
CA MET A 143 -11.78 4.81 11.11
C MET A 143 -11.45 3.42 10.57
N ILE A 144 -10.17 3.02 10.59
CA ILE A 144 -9.71 1.69 10.16
C ILE A 144 -10.42 0.60 10.98
N MET A 145 -10.56 0.79 12.29
CA MET A 145 -11.29 -0.15 13.15
C MET A 145 -12.75 -0.32 12.70
N CYS A 146 -13.45 0.78 12.43
CA CYS A 146 -14.83 0.74 11.94
C CYS A 146 -14.92 0.04 10.58
N ALA A 147 -14.01 0.36 9.67
CA ALA A 147 -13.90 -0.27 8.35
C ALA A 147 -13.68 -1.79 8.47
N THR A 148 -12.77 -2.21 9.34
CA THR A 148 -12.48 -3.63 9.62
C THR A 148 -13.70 -4.37 10.19
N ILE A 149 -14.49 -3.73 11.04
CA ILE A 149 -15.75 -4.30 11.54
C ILE A 149 -16.73 -4.55 10.39
N PHE A 150 -16.89 -3.58 9.46
CA PHE A 150 -17.78 -3.76 8.30
C PHE A 150 -17.27 -4.82 7.32
N GLU A 151 -15.98 -4.92 7.12
CA GLU A 151 -15.36 -5.98 6.34
C GLU A 151 -15.62 -7.35 6.96
N ALA A 152 -15.40 -7.50 8.27
CA ALA A 152 -15.68 -8.73 9.01
C ALA A 152 -17.17 -9.13 8.99
N LEU A 153 -18.09 -8.16 8.93
CA LEU A 153 -19.52 -8.38 8.77
C LEU A 153 -19.94 -8.71 7.32
N GLY A 154 -19.03 -8.60 6.34
CA GLY A 154 -19.35 -8.73 4.92
C GLY A 154 -20.16 -7.56 4.35
N ARG A 155 -20.20 -6.41 5.04
CA ARG A 155 -20.91 -5.20 4.60
C ARG A 155 -19.99 -4.25 3.83
N LEU A 156 -19.42 -4.74 2.74
CA LEU A 156 -18.41 -4.00 1.97
C LEU A 156 -18.93 -2.72 1.30
N SER A 157 -20.24 -2.62 1.07
CA SER A 157 -20.85 -1.36 0.61
C SER A 157 -20.80 -0.24 1.65
N VAL A 158 -20.86 -0.58 2.95
CA VAL A 158 -20.70 0.39 4.05
C VAL A 158 -19.24 0.76 4.21
N TYR A 159 -18.34 -0.23 4.16
CA TYR A 159 -16.88 -0.03 4.09
C TYR A 159 -16.50 0.98 3.00
N LEU A 160 -16.99 0.77 1.76
CA LEU A 160 -16.76 1.67 0.63
C LEU A 160 -17.20 3.11 0.93
N ARG A 161 -18.38 3.31 1.55
CA ARG A 161 -18.86 4.66 1.89
C ARG A 161 -17.96 5.39 2.86
N VAL A 162 -17.44 4.69 3.88
CA VAL A 162 -16.53 5.28 4.87
C VAL A 162 -15.22 5.69 4.21
N VAL A 163 -14.63 4.81 3.39
CA VAL A 163 -13.36 5.07 2.69
C VAL A 163 -13.53 6.19 1.65
N LEU A 164 -14.62 6.18 0.88
CA LEU A 164 -14.88 7.26 -0.10
C LEU A 164 -15.06 8.62 0.56
N ALA A 165 -15.83 8.67 1.66
CA ALA A 165 -16.04 9.92 2.40
C ALA A 165 -14.73 10.46 2.96
N GLU A 166 -13.90 9.60 3.51
CA GLU A 166 -12.58 9.96 4.02
C GLU A 166 -11.68 10.48 2.88
N SER A 167 -11.47 9.69 1.83
CA SER A 167 -10.54 10.05 0.74
C SER A 167 -10.97 11.31 -0.02
N ALA A 168 -12.28 11.49 -0.22
CA ALA A 168 -12.80 12.71 -0.86
C ALA A 168 -12.61 13.94 0.04
N LEU A 169 -12.88 13.81 1.34
CA LEU A 169 -12.70 14.92 2.30
C LEU A 169 -11.20 15.23 2.51
N GLU A 170 -10.33 14.22 2.57
CA GLU A 170 -8.89 14.43 2.67
C GLU A 170 -8.38 15.19 1.44
N ALA A 171 -8.72 14.73 0.22
CA ALA A 171 -8.28 15.37 -1.00
C ALA A 171 -8.82 16.81 -1.10
N THR A 172 -10.13 16.98 -0.99
CA THR A 172 -10.73 18.32 -1.15
C THR A 172 -10.36 19.27 -0.02
N GLY A 173 -10.39 18.80 1.23
CA GLY A 173 -10.06 19.60 2.41
C GLY A 173 -8.59 20.04 2.42
N SER A 174 -7.67 19.12 2.15
CA SER A 174 -6.24 19.44 2.07
C SER A 174 -5.94 20.41 0.94
N ILE A 175 -6.53 20.20 -0.28
CA ILE A 175 -6.35 21.11 -1.40
C ILE A 175 -6.86 22.52 -1.06
N VAL A 176 -8.08 22.64 -0.55
CA VAL A 176 -8.69 23.94 -0.22
C VAL A 176 -7.87 24.67 0.85
N ILE A 177 -7.46 23.99 1.92
CA ILE A 177 -6.72 24.62 3.02
C ILE A 177 -5.32 25.04 2.56
N VAL A 178 -4.65 24.23 1.75
CA VAL A 178 -3.32 24.56 1.19
C VAL A 178 -3.41 25.77 0.24
N LEU A 179 -4.47 25.87 -0.58
CA LEU A 179 -4.69 27.03 -1.46
C LEU A 179 -4.90 28.35 -0.66
N LEU A 180 -5.23 28.28 0.62
CA LEU A 180 -5.27 29.45 1.52
C LEU A 180 -3.88 29.85 2.04
N GLY A 181 -2.80 29.25 1.54
CA GLY A 181 -1.42 29.63 1.87
C GLY A 181 -0.90 29.03 3.19
N THR A 182 -1.47 27.94 3.65
CA THR A 182 -1.13 27.31 4.93
C THR A 182 -0.05 26.22 4.84
N GLY A 183 0.47 25.96 3.65
CA GLY A 183 1.58 25.05 3.39
C GLY A 183 1.36 23.60 3.87
N ALA A 184 2.44 22.96 4.29
CA ALA A 184 2.44 21.59 4.82
C ALA A 184 1.49 21.39 6.00
N THR A 185 1.40 22.41 6.88
CA THR A 185 0.51 22.39 8.03
C THR A 185 -0.96 22.32 7.62
N GLY A 186 -1.35 23.06 6.59
CA GLY A 186 -2.71 23.04 6.05
C GLY A 186 -3.09 21.68 5.44
N ALA A 187 -2.15 21.03 4.75
CA ALA A 187 -2.35 19.68 4.26
C ALA A 187 -2.64 18.69 5.40
N MET A 188 -1.89 18.81 6.51
CA MET A 188 -2.13 18.00 7.71
C MET A 188 -3.46 18.30 8.39
N VAL A 189 -3.92 19.55 8.41
CA VAL A 189 -5.25 19.91 8.94
C VAL A 189 -6.35 19.26 8.11
N GLY A 190 -6.27 19.34 6.78
CA GLY A 190 -7.23 18.68 5.90
C GLY A 190 -7.30 17.17 6.16
N ARG A 191 -6.14 16.51 6.29
CA ARG A 191 -6.02 15.12 6.65
C ARG A 191 -6.65 14.80 8.01
N ALA A 192 -6.31 15.55 9.05
CA ALA A 192 -6.84 15.35 10.40
C ALA A 192 -8.37 15.52 10.46
N ALA A 193 -8.90 16.53 9.76
CA ALA A 193 -10.34 16.76 9.66
C ALA A 193 -11.05 15.59 8.96
N ALA A 194 -10.51 15.12 7.83
CA ALA A 194 -11.07 14.00 7.07
C ALA A 194 -11.12 12.70 7.88
N TYR A 195 -10.01 12.32 8.52
CA TYR A 195 -9.97 11.12 9.36
C TYR A 195 -10.83 11.23 10.60
N SER A 196 -10.89 12.41 11.24
CA SER A 196 -11.78 12.62 12.39
C SER A 196 -13.25 12.53 12.01
N PHE A 197 -13.63 13.12 10.87
CA PHE A 197 -14.98 12.99 10.32
C PHE A 197 -15.30 11.52 10.01
N ALA A 198 -14.41 10.83 9.29
CA ALA A 198 -14.62 9.43 8.89
C ALA A 198 -14.68 8.49 10.10
N ALA A 199 -13.92 8.76 11.16
CA ALA A 199 -14.01 8.04 12.43
C ALA A 199 -15.39 8.22 13.09
N GLY A 200 -15.86 9.47 13.23
CA GLY A 200 -17.17 9.76 13.76
C GLY A 200 -18.29 9.15 12.92
N PHE A 201 -18.22 9.30 11.59
CA PHE A 201 -19.17 8.70 10.65
C PHE A 201 -19.17 7.17 10.76
N GLY A 202 -17.99 6.54 10.78
CA GLY A 202 -17.84 5.11 10.97
C GLY A 202 -18.41 4.60 12.28
N LEU A 203 -18.15 5.28 13.40
CA LEU A 203 -18.72 4.94 14.72
C LEU A 203 -20.24 5.02 14.72
N VAL A 204 -20.82 6.07 14.13
CA VAL A 204 -22.29 6.19 14.00
C VAL A 204 -22.87 5.02 13.18
N LEU A 205 -22.23 4.66 12.07
CA LEU A 205 -22.66 3.53 11.25
C LEU A 205 -22.53 2.19 11.99
N VAL A 206 -21.46 1.97 12.75
CA VAL A 206 -21.28 0.78 13.61
C VAL A 206 -22.37 0.74 14.67
N ALA A 207 -22.64 1.84 15.37
CA ALA A 207 -23.69 1.93 16.38
C ALA A 207 -25.08 1.61 15.80
N ARG A 208 -25.39 2.15 14.62
CA ARG A 208 -26.67 1.86 13.92
C ARG A 208 -26.77 0.39 13.46
N THR A 209 -25.63 -0.21 13.09
CA THR A 209 -25.57 -1.58 12.57
C THR A 209 -25.71 -2.63 13.68
N LEU A 210 -25.02 -2.41 14.80
CA LEU A 210 -24.98 -3.35 15.94
C LEU A 210 -26.10 -3.09 16.98
N GLY A 211 -26.85 -1.99 16.81
CA GLY A 211 -27.99 -1.64 17.64
C GLY A 211 -27.66 -1.20 19.08
N ARG A 212 -28.66 -1.21 19.95
CA ARG A 212 -28.53 -0.77 21.35
C ARG A 212 -27.65 -1.66 22.24
N SER A 213 -27.17 -2.79 21.72
CA SER A 213 -26.30 -3.75 22.45
C SER A 213 -24.89 -3.22 22.70
N ILE A 214 -24.54 -2.01 22.19
CA ILE A 214 -23.27 -1.32 22.46
C ILE A 214 -23.25 -0.69 23.88
N ARG A 215 -24.01 -1.20 24.85
CA ARG A 215 -23.98 -0.67 26.22
C ARG A 215 -22.74 -1.19 26.99
N PRO A 216 -22.09 -0.32 27.81
CA PRO A 216 -20.98 -0.72 28.65
C PRO A 216 -21.45 -1.78 29.66
N GLN A 217 -20.93 -3.00 29.53
CA GLN A 217 -21.06 -3.98 30.59
C GLN A 217 -19.77 -4.03 31.43
N ARG A 218 -19.91 -4.02 32.75
CA ARG A 218 -18.79 -4.22 33.68
C ARG A 218 -18.32 -5.67 33.52
N GLY A 219 -17.06 -5.86 33.01
CA GLY A 219 -16.47 -7.19 32.88
C GLY A 219 -15.58 -7.45 31.64
N GLY A 220 -15.36 -6.45 30.79
CA GLY A 220 -14.65 -6.59 29.48
C GLY A 220 -13.14 -6.93 29.54
N HIS A 221 -12.52 -7.12 30.72
CA HIS A 221 -11.08 -7.38 30.85
C HIS A 221 -10.63 -8.67 30.16
N GLY A 222 -11.51 -9.67 30.05
CA GLY A 222 -11.23 -10.92 29.35
C GLY A 222 -11.08 -10.74 27.83
N HIS A 223 -11.85 -9.85 27.20
CA HIS A 223 -11.75 -9.57 25.78
C HIS A 223 -10.48 -8.83 25.43
N ALA A 224 -10.09 -7.80 26.22
CA ALA A 224 -8.88 -7.02 25.98
C ALA A 224 -7.62 -7.92 26.00
N ARG A 225 -7.48 -8.80 27.00
CA ARG A 225 -6.37 -9.76 27.09
C ARG A 225 -6.33 -10.71 25.89
N ARG A 226 -7.49 -11.18 25.43
CA ARG A 226 -7.59 -12.09 24.27
C ARG A 226 -7.26 -11.37 22.97
N ILE A 227 -7.67 -10.11 22.78
CA ILE A 227 -7.39 -9.27 21.63
C ILE A 227 -5.88 -9.02 21.54
N LEU A 228 -5.27 -8.51 22.61
CA LEU A 228 -3.83 -8.18 22.65
C LEU A 228 -2.95 -9.43 22.54
N GLY A 229 -3.36 -10.54 23.18
CA GLY A 229 -2.62 -11.81 23.11
C GLY A 229 -2.56 -12.41 21.71
N TYR A 230 -3.64 -12.28 20.93
CA TYR A 230 -3.63 -12.71 19.52
C TYR A 230 -2.86 -11.73 18.62
N GLY A 231 -3.06 -10.42 18.83
CA GLY A 231 -2.44 -9.36 18.03
C GLY A 231 -0.92 -9.29 18.17
N SER A 232 -0.39 -9.57 19.36
CA SER A 232 1.03 -9.35 19.68
C SER A 232 2.03 -10.03 18.74
N ALA A 233 1.73 -11.25 18.28
CA ALA A 233 2.61 -11.98 17.36
C ALA A 233 2.64 -11.35 15.95
N LEU A 234 1.53 -10.75 15.53
CA LEU A 234 1.41 -10.09 14.22
C LEU A 234 2.03 -8.70 14.23
N VAL A 235 1.97 -8.01 15.38
CA VAL A 235 2.53 -6.65 15.54
C VAL A 235 4.02 -6.60 15.23
N ILE A 236 4.80 -7.66 15.58
CA ILE A 236 6.24 -7.67 15.33
C ILE A 236 6.53 -7.71 13.82
N VAL A 237 5.82 -8.56 13.06
CA VAL A 237 6.04 -8.68 11.60
C VAL A 237 5.56 -7.42 10.88
N ASP A 238 4.35 -6.96 11.19
CA ASP A 238 3.76 -5.80 10.55
C ASP A 238 4.48 -4.52 10.98
N GLY A 239 4.94 -4.47 12.24
CA GLY A 239 5.74 -3.38 12.77
C GLY A 239 7.11 -3.28 12.10
N ALA A 240 7.83 -4.39 11.93
CA ALA A 240 9.10 -4.40 11.21
C ALA A 240 8.93 -3.93 9.76
N PHE A 241 7.85 -4.36 9.09
CA PHE A 241 7.56 -3.91 7.73
C PHE A 241 7.17 -2.42 7.68
N THR A 242 6.44 -1.93 8.69
CA THR A 242 6.10 -0.51 8.80
C THR A 242 7.35 0.34 9.00
N VAL A 243 8.25 -0.05 9.89
CA VAL A 243 9.54 0.65 10.07
C VAL A 243 10.34 0.61 8.77
N PHE A 244 10.44 -0.55 8.13
CA PHE A 244 11.11 -0.70 6.85
C PHE A 244 10.57 0.25 5.76
N SER A 245 9.24 0.43 5.69
CA SER A 245 8.62 1.32 4.69
C SER A 245 8.81 2.82 4.96
N GLN A 246 9.30 3.21 6.12
CA GLN A 246 9.50 4.60 6.51
C GLN A 246 10.97 4.96 6.76
N ILE A 247 11.86 3.97 6.88
CA ILE A 247 13.23 4.17 7.34
C ILE A 247 14.02 5.09 6.42
N ASP A 248 13.83 4.96 5.10
CA ASP A 248 14.52 5.79 4.10
C ASP A 248 14.16 7.28 4.29
N VAL A 249 12.86 7.60 4.40
CA VAL A 249 12.38 8.97 4.63
C VAL A 249 12.94 9.54 5.93
N LEU A 250 13.00 8.74 6.99
CA LEU A 250 13.50 9.17 8.29
C LEU A 250 15.02 9.39 8.27
N LEU A 251 15.79 8.50 7.66
CA LEU A 251 17.25 8.63 7.57
C LEU A 251 17.65 9.75 6.61
N ILE A 252 16.96 9.88 5.46
CA ILE A 252 17.17 11.01 4.54
C ILE A 252 16.89 12.33 5.25
N GLY A 253 15.78 12.42 5.98
CA GLY A 253 15.46 13.62 6.76
C GLY A 253 16.52 13.96 7.79
N ALA A 254 17.04 12.97 8.52
CA ALA A 254 18.05 13.15 9.56
C ALA A 254 19.46 13.51 9.02
N ILE A 255 19.82 13.01 7.83
CA ILE A 255 21.18 13.14 7.29
C ILE A 255 21.26 14.25 6.24
N LEU A 256 20.24 14.39 5.37
CA LEU A 256 20.25 15.29 4.21
C LEU A 256 19.22 16.42 4.33
N GLY A 257 18.33 16.39 5.32
CA GLY A 257 17.31 17.41 5.56
C GLY A 257 16.02 17.24 4.78
N VAL A 258 15.04 18.10 5.06
CA VAL A 258 13.66 17.94 4.57
C VAL A 258 13.47 18.10 3.07
N THR A 259 14.24 18.97 2.41
CA THR A 259 14.18 19.13 0.95
C THR A 259 14.55 17.84 0.23
N ALA A 260 15.56 17.13 0.74
CA ALA A 260 15.96 15.82 0.25
C ALA A 260 14.84 14.77 0.42
N VAL A 261 14.13 14.82 1.55
CA VAL A 261 12.92 14.00 1.76
C VAL A 261 11.85 14.30 0.71
N GLY A 262 11.62 15.58 0.40
CA GLY A 262 10.66 15.99 -0.61
C GLY A 262 10.94 15.38 -1.98
N HIS A 263 12.20 15.41 -2.42
CA HIS A 263 12.61 14.79 -3.68
C HIS A 263 12.49 13.27 -3.66
N PHE A 264 12.93 12.63 -2.59
CA PHE A 264 12.88 11.16 -2.46
C PHE A 264 11.44 10.64 -2.41
N ASP A 265 10.60 11.20 -1.51
CA ASP A 265 9.22 10.75 -1.34
C ASP A 265 8.37 10.99 -2.59
N ALA A 266 8.60 12.10 -3.32
CA ALA A 266 7.96 12.36 -4.61
C ALA A 266 8.27 11.24 -5.62
N ALA A 267 9.54 10.86 -5.79
CA ALA A 267 9.93 9.76 -6.66
C ALA A 267 9.33 8.42 -6.20
N TYR A 268 9.39 8.13 -4.90
CA TYR A 268 8.85 6.90 -4.32
C TYR A 268 7.34 6.79 -4.54
N ARG A 269 6.59 7.88 -4.36
CA ARG A 269 5.14 7.91 -4.64
C ARG A 269 4.84 7.80 -6.12
N LEU A 270 5.60 8.44 -6.99
CA LEU A 270 5.42 8.30 -8.44
C LEU A 270 5.63 6.85 -8.88
N ALA A 271 6.71 6.20 -8.41
CA ALA A 271 6.90 4.76 -8.59
C ALA A 271 5.69 3.97 -8.09
N GLY A 272 5.20 4.28 -6.87
CA GLY A 272 4.03 3.64 -6.26
C GLY A 272 2.74 3.78 -7.07
N LEU A 273 2.49 4.93 -7.68
CA LEU A 273 1.31 5.14 -8.55
C LEU A 273 1.35 4.25 -9.80
N LEU A 274 2.53 4.02 -10.36
CA LEU A 274 2.72 3.14 -11.52
C LEU A 274 2.59 1.65 -11.14
N LEU A 275 2.77 1.29 -9.86
CA LEU A 275 2.69 -0.09 -9.36
C LEU A 275 1.27 -0.65 -9.18
N PHE A 276 0.24 0.12 -9.46
CA PHE A 276 -1.15 -0.26 -9.19
C PHE A 276 -1.64 -1.49 -9.97
N ILE A 277 -0.91 -1.90 -11.00
CA ILE A 277 -1.27 -3.02 -11.91
C ILE A 277 -1.27 -4.38 -11.19
N GLY A 278 -0.38 -4.60 -10.22
CA GLY A 278 -0.23 -5.89 -9.52
C GLY A 278 -1.36 -6.23 -8.52
N GLY A 279 -2.05 -5.22 -7.99
CA GLY A 279 -3.07 -5.38 -6.95
C GLY A 279 -4.26 -6.27 -7.33
N PRO A 280 -4.91 -6.06 -8.47
CA PRO A 280 -6.02 -6.87 -8.96
C PRO A 280 -5.65 -8.34 -9.19
N ILE A 281 -4.46 -8.61 -9.73
CA ILE A 281 -3.97 -9.97 -9.99
C ILE A 281 -3.86 -10.76 -8.68
N ARG A 282 -3.25 -10.16 -7.65
CA ARG A 282 -3.14 -10.75 -6.31
C ARG A 282 -4.50 -11.08 -5.71
N SER A 283 -5.45 -10.14 -5.78
CA SER A 283 -6.78 -10.31 -5.20
C SER A 283 -7.59 -11.43 -5.87
N ALA A 284 -7.38 -11.67 -7.16
CA ALA A 284 -8.05 -12.74 -7.91
C ALA A 284 -7.57 -14.14 -7.51
N VAL A 285 -6.31 -14.28 -7.05
CA VAL A 285 -5.69 -15.58 -6.76
C VAL A 285 -5.68 -15.91 -5.27
N ALA A 286 -5.74 -14.90 -4.39
CA ALA A 286 -5.75 -15.08 -2.94
C ALA A 286 -6.73 -16.17 -2.43
N PRO A 287 -7.99 -16.31 -2.95
CA PRO A 287 -8.89 -17.37 -2.52
C PRO A 287 -8.44 -18.79 -2.91
N ARG A 288 -7.64 -18.94 -3.99
CA ARG A 288 -7.12 -20.24 -4.43
C ARG A 288 -5.98 -20.74 -3.54
N LEU A 289 -5.20 -19.80 -2.99
CA LEU A 289 -4.13 -20.14 -2.04
C LEU A 289 -4.69 -20.60 -0.68
N ALA A 290 -5.93 -20.21 -0.34
CA ALA A 290 -6.60 -20.58 0.91
C ALA A 290 -7.44 -21.86 0.82
N ARG A 291 -7.66 -22.44 -0.37
CA ARG A 291 -8.52 -23.60 -0.62
C ARG A 291 -7.68 -24.83 -0.95
N GLY A 292 -7.50 -25.71 0.01
CA GLY A 292 -6.98 -27.05 -0.27
C GLY A 292 -6.88 -27.89 0.98
N GLU A 293 -7.61 -29.01 1.04
CA GLU A 293 -7.38 -30.08 2.02
C GLU A 293 -6.00 -30.75 1.83
N GLY A 294 -5.24 -30.36 0.76
CA GLY A 294 -3.92 -30.90 0.39
C GLY A 294 -2.76 -29.90 0.46
N GLY A 295 -2.95 -28.69 1.00
CA GLY A 295 -1.93 -27.64 1.02
C GLY A 295 -2.15 -26.55 -0.03
N PRO A 296 -1.24 -25.56 -0.12
CA PRO A 296 -1.40 -24.46 -1.06
C PRO A 296 -1.29 -24.94 -2.50
N ASP A 297 -2.13 -24.38 -3.35
CA ASP A 297 -2.08 -24.62 -4.79
C ASP A 297 -0.79 -24.01 -5.38
N ARG A 298 0.27 -24.86 -5.46
CA ARG A 298 1.56 -24.46 -5.99
C ARG A 298 1.45 -23.92 -7.41
N GLU A 299 0.62 -24.52 -8.25
CA GLU A 299 0.47 -24.12 -9.65
C GLU A 299 -0.17 -22.74 -9.75
N ALA A 300 -1.16 -22.45 -8.90
CA ALA A 300 -1.75 -21.12 -8.81
C ALA A 300 -0.73 -20.08 -8.35
N LEU A 301 0.16 -20.43 -7.43
CA LEU A 301 1.22 -19.52 -6.95
C LEU A 301 2.26 -19.24 -8.06
N GLU A 302 2.76 -20.30 -8.73
CA GLU A 302 3.71 -20.19 -9.85
C GLU A 302 3.12 -19.37 -11.00
N LEU A 303 1.85 -19.62 -11.36
CA LEU A 303 1.14 -18.89 -12.42
C LEU A 303 0.95 -17.41 -12.06
N THR A 304 0.62 -17.12 -10.81
CA THR A 304 0.43 -15.73 -10.35
C THR A 304 1.73 -14.97 -10.37
N LEU A 305 2.82 -15.58 -9.89
CA LEU A 305 4.15 -14.98 -9.94
C LEU A 305 4.57 -14.66 -11.37
N ARG A 306 4.32 -15.60 -12.31
CA ARG A 306 4.56 -15.40 -13.75
C ARG A 306 3.80 -14.17 -14.25
N TYR A 307 2.49 -14.07 -14.01
CA TYR A 307 1.70 -12.94 -14.48
C TYR A 307 2.09 -11.62 -13.84
N LEU A 308 2.46 -11.62 -12.55
CA LEU A 308 2.94 -10.41 -11.89
C LEU A 308 4.25 -9.91 -12.51
N VAL A 309 5.22 -10.80 -12.78
CA VAL A 309 6.47 -10.44 -13.43
C VAL A 309 6.22 -9.87 -14.84
N LEU A 310 5.39 -10.54 -15.64
CA LEU A 310 5.07 -10.10 -16.99
C LEU A 310 4.27 -8.79 -17.02
N ALA A 311 3.34 -8.59 -16.10
CA ALA A 311 2.54 -7.36 -16.03
C ALA A 311 3.36 -6.17 -15.50
N GLN A 312 4.20 -6.42 -14.49
CA GLN A 312 4.96 -5.36 -13.82
C GLN A 312 6.18 -4.91 -14.62
N GLY A 313 6.75 -5.80 -15.44
CA GLY A 313 7.93 -5.47 -16.24
C GLY A 313 7.73 -4.34 -17.25
N VAL A 314 6.48 -4.07 -17.68
CA VAL A 314 6.17 -2.96 -18.57
C VAL A 314 6.55 -1.59 -17.99
N ILE A 315 6.62 -1.48 -16.66
CA ILE A 315 6.92 -0.21 -15.96
C ILE A 315 8.43 0.08 -15.95
N LEU A 316 9.29 -0.94 -16.06
CA LEU A 316 10.74 -0.78 -15.94
C LEU A 316 11.30 0.21 -16.96
N ALA A 317 10.93 0.07 -18.23
CA ALA A 317 11.47 0.93 -19.27
C ALA A 317 11.08 2.42 -19.08
N PRO A 318 9.81 2.79 -18.82
CA PRO A 318 9.45 4.16 -18.49
C PRO A 318 10.17 4.72 -17.27
N LEU A 319 10.32 3.95 -16.19
CA LEU A 319 11.03 4.40 -14.99
C LEU A 319 12.51 4.70 -15.25
N ILE A 320 13.16 3.91 -16.10
CA ILE A 320 14.58 4.07 -16.40
C ILE A 320 14.81 5.16 -17.47
N VAL A 321 14.09 5.06 -18.59
CA VAL A 321 14.32 5.90 -19.77
C VAL A 321 13.66 7.27 -19.65
N TRP A 322 12.44 7.31 -19.12
CA TRP A 322 11.62 8.50 -19.04
C TRP A 322 11.47 9.06 -17.62
N ALA A 323 12.44 8.79 -16.75
CA ALA A 323 12.41 9.32 -15.39
C ALA A 323 12.26 10.85 -15.36
N GLU A 324 13.00 11.58 -16.17
CA GLU A 324 12.93 13.05 -16.25
C GLU A 324 11.59 13.55 -16.83
N PRO A 325 11.15 13.10 -18.04
CA PRO A 325 9.85 13.49 -18.56
C PRO A 325 8.70 13.18 -17.60
N LEU A 326 8.71 11.99 -16.99
CA LEU A 326 7.67 11.59 -16.04
C LEU A 326 7.67 12.46 -14.79
N THR A 327 8.84 12.74 -14.22
CA THR A 327 8.97 13.62 -13.05
C THR A 327 8.50 15.04 -13.37
N ARG A 328 8.95 15.61 -14.50
CA ARG A 328 8.50 16.95 -14.93
C ARG A 328 7.00 17.02 -15.19
N ILE A 329 6.45 16.04 -15.89
CA ILE A 329 5.00 15.99 -16.19
C ILE A 329 4.19 15.82 -14.91
N ALA A 330 4.66 15.00 -13.96
CA ALA A 330 3.94 14.78 -12.71
C ALA A 330 4.10 15.96 -11.74
N PHE A 331 5.31 16.47 -11.56
CA PHE A 331 5.66 17.35 -10.43
C PHE A 331 6.26 18.71 -10.82
N GLY A 332 6.69 18.90 -12.05
CA GLY A 332 7.33 20.13 -12.51
C GLY A 332 8.87 20.07 -12.48
N THR A 333 9.49 21.20 -12.84
CA THR A 333 10.95 21.32 -13.00
C THR A 333 11.71 21.25 -11.67
N ASP A 334 11.10 21.70 -10.59
CA ASP A 334 11.73 21.77 -9.27
C ASP A 334 12.05 20.37 -8.71
N TYR A 335 11.42 19.33 -9.24
CA TYR A 335 11.60 17.93 -8.83
C TYR A 335 12.51 17.10 -9.74
N LEU A 336 13.24 17.72 -10.66
CA LEU A 336 14.12 16.96 -11.59
C LEU A 336 15.17 16.12 -10.87
N ALA A 337 15.64 16.53 -9.69
CA ALA A 337 16.52 15.72 -8.84
C ALA A 337 15.90 14.38 -8.41
N SER A 338 14.56 14.29 -8.39
CA SER A 338 13.83 13.04 -8.12
C SER A 338 13.93 12.00 -9.24
N ALA A 339 14.35 12.41 -10.45
CA ALA A 339 14.42 11.50 -11.59
C ALA A 339 15.48 10.40 -11.39
N ASP A 340 16.61 10.70 -10.76
CA ASP A 340 17.65 9.71 -10.49
C ASP A 340 17.19 8.69 -9.44
N VAL A 341 16.44 9.15 -8.43
CA VAL A 341 15.79 8.26 -7.46
C VAL A 341 14.78 7.36 -8.16
N LEU A 342 13.98 7.92 -9.08
CA LEU A 342 12.98 7.16 -9.83
C LEU A 342 13.60 6.08 -10.72
N ARG A 343 14.76 6.38 -11.36
CA ARG A 343 15.56 5.41 -12.11
C ARG A 343 16.06 4.28 -11.20
N ALA A 344 16.64 4.65 -10.07
CA ALA A 344 17.17 3.71 -9.11
C ALA A 344 16.07 2.78 -8.53
N LEU A 345 14.85 3.27 -8.31
CA LEU A 345 13.71 2.47 -7.80
C LEU A 345 13.10 1.49 -8.84
N ALA A 346 13.66 1.36 -10.04
CA ALA A 346 13.13 0.44 -11.04
C ALA A 346 13.13 -1.04 -10.59
N PRO A 347 14.18 -1.60 -9.95
CA PRO A 347 14.13 -2.95 -9.36
C PRO A 347 13.05 -3.10 -8.29
N PHE A 348 12.92 -2.12 -7.39
CA PHE A 348 11.84 -2.08 -6.40
C PHE A 348 10.47 -2.16 -7.07
N ALA A 349 10.26 -1.46 -8.17
CA ALA A 349 9.00 -1.47 -8.90
C ALA A 349 8.60 -2.89 -9.34
N LEU A 350 9.55 -3.71 -9.80
CA LEU A 350 9.30 -5.12 -10.16
C LEU A 350 9.02 -5.99 -8.94
N LEU A 351 9.82 -5.84 -7.88
CA LEU A 351 9.82 -6.74 -6.72
C LEU A 351 8.66 -6.47 -5.76
N SER A 352 8.23 -5.21 -5.66
CA SER A 352 7.15 -4.80 -4.74
C SER A 352 5.79 -5.41 -5.08
N ALA A 353 5.52 -5.74 -6.35
CA ALA A 353 4.30 -6.45 -6.74
C ALA A 353 4.31 -7.91 -6.30
N ILE A 354 5.48 -8.54 -6.25
CA ILE A 354 5.68 -9.95 -5.90
C ILE A 354 5.64 -10.15 -4.37
N SER A 355 6.24 -9.24 -3.63
CA SER A 355 6.43 -9.30 -2.18
C SER A 355 5.14 -9.60 -1.38
N PRO A 356 4.00 -8.90 -1.59
CA PRO A 356 2.79 -9.16 -0.81
C PRO A 356 2.13 -10.51 -1.13
N LEU A 357 2.34 -11.06 -2.33
CA LEU A 357 1.84 -12.39 -2.69
C LEU A 357 2.59 -13.47 -1.91
N LEU A 358 3.92 -13.41 -1.90
CA LEU A 358 4.76 -14.36 -1.18
C LEU A 358 4.55 -14.27 0.34
N ALA A 359 4.47 -13.05 0.87
CA ALA A 359 4.18 -12.80 2.27
C ALA A 359 2.80 -13.37 2.68
N GLY A 360 1.79 -13.18 1.83
CA GLY A 360 0.46 -13.76 2.00
C GLY A 360 0.49 -15.28 1.97
N ALA A 361 1.17 -15.89 0.99
CA ALA A 361 1.32 -17.34 0.90
C ALA A 361 1.95 -17.92 2.17
N ALA A 362 3.04 -17.33 2.67
CA ALA A 362 3.68 -17.75 3.91
C ALA A 362 2.74 -17.65 5.14
N ASN A 363 1.87 -16.64 5.19
CA ASN A 363 0.86 -16.51 6.25
C ASN A 363 -0.20 -17.63 6.18
N TYR A 364 -0.71 -17.92 4.98
CA TYR A 364 -1.69 -19.00 4.77
C TYR A 364 -1.12 -20.39 5.11
N LEU A 365 0.19 -20.57 4.93
CA LEU A 365 0.94 -21.77 5.30
C LEU A 365 1.26 -21.87 6.80
N GLY A 366 0.78 -20.94 7.62
CA GLY A 366 1.04 -20.92 9.06
C GLY A 366 2.47 -20.52 9.43
N ALA A 367 3.27 -20.02 8.48
CA ALA A 367 4.68 -19.69 8.67
C ALA A 367 4.92 -18.19 9.01
N ALA A 368 3.91 -17.47 9.51
CA ALA A 368 4.02 -16.04 9.84
C ALA A 368 5.24 -15.75 10.75
N ARG A 369 5.51 -16.60 11.73
CA ARG A 369 6.66 -16.43 12.66
C ARG A 369 8.01 -16.56 11.96
N ARG A 370 8.13 -17.36 10.89
CA ARG A 370 9.37 -17.50 10.12
C ARG A 370 9.70 -16.24 9.29
N ARG A 371 8.72 -15.35 9.09
CA ARG A 371 8.91 -14.07 8.43
C ARG A 371 9.57 -13.00 9.31
N VAL A 372 9.49 -13.15 10.64
CA VAL A 372 10.07 -12.18 11.59
C VAL A 372 11.56 -11.96 11.35
N PRO A 373 12.43 -12.98 11.36
CA PRO A 373 13.86 -12.77 11.12
C PRO A 373 14.14 -12.21 9.73
N ILE A 374 13.36 -12.59 8.70
CA ILE A 374 13.51 -12.04 7.35
C ILE A 374 13.23 -10.53 7.37
N ALA A 375 12.12 -10.10 7.97
CA ALA A 375 11.75 -8.69 8.03
C ALA A 375 12.78 -7.85 8.82
N LEU A 376 13.23 -8.34 9.96
CA LEU A 376 14.24 -7.65 10.78
C LEU A 376 15.61 -7.57 10.09
N PHE A 377 16.04 -8.64 9.43
CA PHE A 377 17.29 -8.65 8.69
C PHE A 377 17.23 -7.69 7.50
N THR A 378 16.13 -7.70 6.74
CA THR A 378 15.91 -6.79 5.63
C THR A 378 15.92 -5.33 6.07
N LEU A 379 15.24 -5.01 7.18
CA LEU A 379 15.26 -3.68 7.79
C LEU A 379 16.68 -3.26 8.18
N ALA A 380 17.43 -4.14 8.84
CA ALA A 380 18.78 -3.84 9.27
C ALA A 380 19.73 -3.59 8.08
N VAL A 381 19.60 -4.36 7.00
CA VAL A 381 20.38 -4.17 5.78
C VAL A 381 20.04 -2.84 5.12
N ASN A 382 18.75 -2.51 4.97
CA ASN A 382 18.31 -1.22 4.43
C ASN A 382 18.91 -0.07 5.22
N ALA A 383 18.67 -0.04 6.52
CA ALA A 383 19.18 1.02 7.40
C ALA A 383 20.72 1.14 7.36
N ALA A 384 21.44 0.01 7.27
CA ALA A 384 22.89 0.01 7.18
C ALA A 384 23.40 0.60 5.86
N ILE A 385 22.74 0.28 4.74
CA ILE A 385 23.09 0.83 3.42
C ILE A 385 22.82 2.33 3.41
N ASP A 386 21.65 2.75 3.89
CA ASP A 386 21.29 4.17 3.96
C ASP A 386 22.29 4.94 4.83
N ALA A 387 22.55 4.48 6.04
CA ALA A 387 23.50 5.13 6.95
C ALA A 387 24.90 5.23 6.37
N ALA A 388 25.33 4.24 5.57
CA ALA A 388 26.66 4.22 4.95
C ALA A 388 26.75 5.09 3.70
N LEU A 389 25.69 5.18 2.89
CA LEU A 389 25.77 5.73 1.55
C LEU A 389 25.06 7.08 1.38
N LEU A 390 24.12 7.49 2.26
CA LEU A 390 23.37 8.73 2.11
C LEU A 390 24.28 9.98 2.03
N ALA A 391 25.32 10.04 2.87
CA ALA A 391 26.26 11.16 2.85
C ALA A 391 27.13 11.22 1.57
N GLN A 392 27.27 10.11 0.84
CA GLN A 392 28.13 10.00 -0.33
C GLN A 392 27.35 10.09 -1.65
N LEU A 393 26.20 9.41 -1.73
CA LEU A 393 25.39 9.29 -2.94
C LEU A 393 24.08 10.11 -2.88
N GLY A 394 23.88 10.87 -1.80
CA GLY A 394 22.67 11.64 -1.62
C GLY A 394 21.42 10.75 -1.59
N ILE A 395 20.29 11.30 -2.03
CA ILE A 395 18.96 10.66 -1.99
C ILE A 395 18.87 9.34 -2.78
N VAL A 396 19.76 9.11 -3.75
CA VAL A 396 19.80 7.86 -4.54
C VAL A 396 20.18 6.66 -3.66
N ALA A 397 20.95 6.89 -2.59
CA ALA A 397 21.32 5.84 -1.64
C ALA A 397 20.09 5.16 -1.01
N GLY A 398 19.05 5.94 -0.64
CA GLY A 398 17.81 5.38 -0.11
C GLY A 398 17.10 4.44 -1.11
N ALA A 399 17.13 4.78 -2.40
CA ALA A 399 16.61 3.88 -3.44
C ALA A 399 17.42 2.58 -3.54
N ILE A 400 18.77 2.68 -3.49
CA ILE A 400 19.65 1.50 -3.51
C ILE A 400 19.42 0.63 -2.28
N GLY A 401 19.29 1.23 -1.09
CA GLY A 401 18.98 0.53 0.15
C GLY A 401 17.66 -0.24 0.04
N THR A 402 16.60 0.43 -0.41
CA THR A 402 15.29 -0.18 -0.68
C THR A 402 15.40 -1.33 -1.68
N ASP A 403 16.11 -1.17 -2.81
CA ASP A 403 16.24 -2.21 -3.83
C ASP A 403 16.94 -3.47 -3.30
N VAL A 404 18.08 -3.30 -2.65
CA VAL A 404 18.84 -4.42 -2.05
C VAL A 404 18.01 -5.13 -1.00
N ALA A 405 17.31 -4.37 -0.17
CA ALA A 405 16.42 -4.91 0.85
C ALA A 405 15.27 -5.72 0.22
N TYR A 406 14.64 -5.22 -0.85
CA TYR A 406 13.58 -5.95 -1.56
C TYR A 406 14.09 -7.21 -2.26
N VAL A 407 15.29 -7.20 -2.85
CA VAL A 407 15.92 -8.41 -3.41
C VAL A 407 16.09 -9.47 -2.33
N ILE A 408 16.62 -9.10 -1.17
CA ILE A 408 16.77 -10.00 -0.01
C ILE A 408 15.42 -10.49 0.48
N TYR A 409 14.46 -9.59 0.67
CA TYR A 409 13.12 -9.92 1.17
C TYR A 409 12.39 -10.89 0.25
N VAL A 410 12.35 -10.60 -1.05
CA VAL A 410 11.69 -11.46 -2.05
C VAL A 410 12.44 -12.79 -2.18
N GLY A 411 13.76 -12.79 -2.24
CA GLY A 411 14.59 -13.99 -2.32
C GLY A 411 14.36 -14.93 -1.12
N ALA A 412 14.37 -14.39 0.10
CA ALA A 412 14.09 -15.15 1.31
C ALA A 412 12.67 -15.72 1.35
N HIS A 413 11.67 -14.95 0.90
CA HIS A 413 10.28 -15.44 0.82
C HIS A 413 10.07 -16.47 -0.30
N LEU A 414 10.77 -16.36 -1.44
CA LEU A 414 10.77 -17.39 -2.48
C LEU A 414 11.35 -18.70 -1.93
N HIS A 415 12.46 -18.62 -1.18
CA HIS A 415 13.05 -19.79 -0.52
C HIS A 415 12.08 -20.39 0.51
N LEU A 416 11.47 -19.56 1.36
CA LEU A 416 10.46 -20.00 2.32
C LEU A 416 9.26 -20.68 1.65
N CYS A 417 8.73 -20.13 0.54
CA CYS A 417 7.65 -20.73 -0.20
C CYS A 417 8.07 -22.02 -0.94
N ARG A 418 9.34 -22.12 -1.36
CA ARG A 418 9.90 -23.35 -1.89
C ARG A 418 9.85 -24.47 -0.86
N ASP A 419 10.28 -24.20 0.39
CA ASP A 419 10.33 -25.19 1.46
C ASP A 419 8.92 -25.59 1.93
N LEU A 420 7.98 -24.65 1.96
CA LEU A 420 6.64 -24.88 2.52
C LEU A 420 5.62 -25.40 1.49
N ALA A 421 5.70 -24.92 0.25
CA ALA A 421 4.72 -25.19 -0.80
C ALA A 421 5.31 -25.96 -2.00
N GLY A 422 6.59 -26.32 -1.95
CA GLY A 422 7.26 -26.97 -3.07
C GLY A 422 7.39 -26.06 -4.31
N LEU A 423 7.40 -24.72 -4.15
CA LEU A 423 7.53 -23.76 -5.23
C LEU A 423 8.78 -24.04 -6.07
N ARG A 424 8.62 -24.13 -7.38
CA ARG A 424 9.74 -24.31 -8.31
C ARG A 424 10.19 -22.94 -8.83
N LEU A 425 11.46 -22.61 -8.64
CA LEU A 425 12.02 -21.32 -9.12
C LEU A 425 12.38 -21.37 -10.61
N ARG A 426 12.77 -22.54 -11.14
CA ARG A 426 13.18 -22.68 -12.53
C ARG A 426 12.12 -22.20 -13.54
N PRO A 427 10.81 -22.49 -13.39
CA PRO A 427 9.78 -22.00 -14.29
C PRO A 427 9.62 -20.48 -14.29
N LEU A 428 10.09 -19.77 -13.24
CA LEU A 428 10.01 -18.31 -13.13
C LEU A 428 11.13 -17.59 -13.90
N VAL A 429 12.21 -18.28 -14.26
CA VAL A 429 13.35 -17.69 -14.97
C VAL A 429 12.97 -17.23 -16.38
N ALA A 430 12.24 -18.06 -17.12
CA ALA A 430 11.83 -17.72 -18.48
C ALA A 430 10.90 -16.49 -18.55
N PRO A 431 9.85 -16.37 -17.71
CA PRO A 431 9.05 -15.15 -17.60
C PRO A 431 9.86 -13.91 -17.20
N LEU A 432 10.80 -14.04 -16.27
CA LEU A 432 11.66 -12.94 -15.85
C LEU A 432 12.54 -12.45 -17.01
N VAL A 433 13.25 -13.37 -17.66
CA VAL A 433 14.10 -13.04 -18.83
C VAL A 433 13.24 -12.46 -19.96
N GLY A 434 12.08 -13.06 -20.25
CA GLY A 434 11.15 -12.55 -21.25
C GLY A 434 10.65 -11.13 -20.95
N SER A 435 10.30 -10.88 -19.69
CA SER A 435 9.86 -9.54 -19.23
C SER A 435 10.98 -8.51 -19.33
N LEU A 436 12.21 -8.86 -18.89
CA LEU A 436 13.37 -7.95 -18.99
C LEU A 436 13.78 -7.68 -20.44
N SER A 437 13.74 -8.69 -21.32
CA SER A 437 14.00 -8.52 -22.76
C SER A 437 12.93 -7.61 -23.39
N ALA A 438 11.66 -7.82 -23.04
CA ALA A 438 10.57 -6.98 -23.52
C ALA A 438 10.71 -5.53 -23.03
N ALA A 439 11.09 -5.35 -21.75
CA ALA A 439 11.38 -4.02 -21.19
C ALA A 439 12.57 -3.34 -21.89
N ALA A 440 13.62 -4.09 -22.23
CA ALA A 440 14.75 -3.56 -22.97
C ALA A 440 14.35 -3.08 -24.37
N VAL A 441 13.56 -3.89 -25.11
CA VAL A 441 13.04 -3.47 -26.44
C VAL A 441 12.12 -2.26 -26.33
N MET A 442 11.23 -2.25 -25.32
CA MET A 442 10.42 -1.06 -25.01
C MET A 442 11.30 0.14 -24.75
N GLY A 443 12.37 -0.01 -23.94
CA GLY A 443 13.32 1.07 -23.66
C GLY A 443 13.97 1.65 -24.92
N LEU A 444 14.36 0.80 -25.87
CA LEU A 444 14.87 1.26 -27.17
C LEU A 444 13.86 2.08 -27.96
N VAL A 445 12.58 1.68 -27.92
CA VAL A 445 11.49 2.45 -28.53
C VAL A 445 11.35 3.81 -27.84
N LEU A 446 11.34 3.85 -26.49
CA LEU A 446 11.22 5.09 -25.73
C LEU A 446 12.40 6.04 -25.97
N LEU A 447 13.62 5.52 -26.08
CA LEU A 447 14.82 6.29 -26.41
C LEU A 447 14.70 7.03 -27.75
N ALA A 448 14.03 6.44 -28.74
CA ALA A 448 13.82 7.07 -30.05
C ALA A 448 12.94 8.34 -29.98
N PHE A 449 12.13 8.50 -28.93
CA PHE A 449 11.32 9.71 -28.69
C PHE A 449 12.09 10.81 -27.92
N GLY A 450 13.25 10.48 -27.34
CA GLY A 450 14.04 11.35 -26.47
C GLY A 450 13.86 11.06 -25.00
N THR A 451 14.79 11.57 -24.17
CA THR A 451 14.83 11.33 -22.72
C THR A 451 14.80 12.61 -21.88
N GLY A 452 14.89 13.76 -22.53
CA GLY A 452 14.98 15.04 -21.85
C GLY A 452 13.68 15.43 -21.15
N ALA A 453 13.82 16.24 -20.12
CA ALA A 453 12.70 16.74 -19.35
C ALA A 453 11.67 17.53 -20.19
N ASP A 454 12.08 18.11 -21.31
CA ASP A 454 11.28 18.92 -22.24
C ASP A 454 10.40 18.11 -23.20
N LEU A 455 10.46 16.76 -23.11
CA LEU A 455 9.64 15.90 -23.97
C LEU A 455 8.14 16.22 -23.85
N ALA A 456 7.52 16.50 -24.99
CA ALA A 456 6.13 16.92 -25.05
C ALA A 456 5.17 15.78 -24.63
N VAL A 457 4.13 16.11 -23.86
CA VAL A 457 3.15 15.13 -23.37
C VAL A 457 2.55 14.24 -24.48
N PRO A 458 2.20 14.75 -25.67
CA PRO A 458 1.71 13.89 -26.76
C PRO A 458 2.75 12.83 -27.19
N LEU A 459 4.05 13.18 -27.20
CA LEU A 459 5.11 12.22 -27.53
C LEU A 459 5.29 11.16 -26.45
N VAL A 460 5.10 11.52 -25.16
CA VAL A 460 5.09 10.56 -24.07
C VAL A 460 3.93 9.59 -24.20
N VAL A 461 2.73 10.08 -24.57
CA VAL A 461 1.55 9.23 -24.79
C VAL A 461 1.75 8.28 -25.99
N ILE A 462 2.19 8.83 -27.13
CA ILE A 462 2.41 8.04 -28.36
C ILE A 462 3.54 7.02 -28.14
N GLY A 463 4.68 7.47 -27.64
CA GLY A 463 5.82 6.60 -27.39
C GLY A 463 5.54 5.55 -26.33
N GLY A 464 4.77 5.90 -25.28
CA GLY A 464 4.29 4.96 -24.26
C GLY A 464 3.39 3.87 -24.85
N ALA A 465 2.46 4.26 -25.73
CA ALA A 465 1.61 3.31 -26.43
C ALA A 465 2.41 2.39 -27.37
N LEU A 466 3.32 2.95 -28.16
CA LEU A 466 4.20 2.17 -29.05
C LEU A 466 5.17 1.29 -28.27
N GLY A 467 5.77 1.81 -27.19
CA GLY A 467 6.62 1.04 -26.30
C GLY A 467 5.89 -0.12 -25.64
N THR A 468 4.66 0.10 -25.17
CA THR A 468 3.80 -0.96 -24.61
C THR A 468 3.44 -1.99 -25.67
N ALA A 469 3.13 -1.57 -26.89
CA ALA A 469 2.87 -2.48 -28.01
C ALA A 469 4.12 -3.33 -28.33
N ALA A 470 5.31 -2.73 -28.35
CA ALA A 470 6.57 -3.43 -28.53
C ALA A 470 6.84 -4.44 -27.40
N TYR A 471 6.61 -4.04 -26.14
CA TYR A 471 6.69 -4.94 -24.97
C TYR A 471 5.81 -6.18 -25.14
N VAL A 472 4.55 -5.97 -25.46
CA VAL A 472 3.58 -7.06 -25.69
C VAL A 472 4.00 -7.93 -26.88
N ALA A 473 4.47 -7.32 -27.98
CA ALA A 473 4.94 -8.06 -29.16
C ALA A 473 6.11 -9.01 -28.82
N VAL A 474 7.09 -8.54 -28.02
CA VAL A 474 8.20 -9.40 -27.58
C VAL A 474 7.68 -10.55 -26.72
N LEU A 475 6.76 -10.31 -25.78
CA LEU A 475 6.16 -11.38 -24.97
C LEU A 475 5.40 -12.42 -25.82
N LEU A 476 4.76 -11.98 -26.90
CA LEU A 476 4.07 -12.88 -27.84
C LEU A 476 5.07 -13.71 -28.67
N VAL A 477 6.12 -13.09 -29.19
CA VAL A 477 7.15 -13.73 -30.01
C VAL A 477 7.97 -14.72 -29.19
N THR A 478 8.30 -14.37 -27.95
CA THR A 478 9.06 -15.24 -27.03
C THR A 478 8.18 -16.34 -26.39
N GLY A 479 6.89 -16.40 -26.73
CA GLY A 479 5.99 -17.42 -26.21
C GLY A 479 5.63 -17.28 -24.74
N GLN A 480 5.89 -16.10 -24.15
CA GLN A 480 5.51 -15.84 -22.76
C GLN A 480 3.99 -15.73 -22.57
N VAL A 481 3.24 -15.47 -23.63
CA VAL A 481 1.78 -15.52 -23.67
C VAL A 481 1.35 -16.67 -24.59
N THR A 482 0.73 -17.69 -24.01
CA THR A 482 0.35 -18.90 -24.74
C THR A 482 -0.83 -18.65 -25.70
N ARG A 483 -0.99 -19.55 -26.70
CA ARG A 483 -2.13 -19.44 -27.64
C ARG A 483 -3.48 -19.55 -26.93
N GLU A 484 -3.55 -20.37 -25.89
CA GLU A 484 -4.76 -20.56 -25.08
C GLU A 484 -5.13 -19.30 -24.29
N GLU A 485 -4.13 -18.67 -23.67
CA GLU A 485 -4.30 -17.39 -22.94
C GLU A 485 -4.81 -16.30 -23.89
N ARG A 486 -4.25 -16.20 -25.09
CA ARG A 486 -4.72 -15.25 -26.12
C ARG A 486 -6.17 -15.50 -26.50
N THR A 487 -6.54 -16.75 -26.78
CA THR A 487 -7.91 -17.09 -27.15
C THR A 487 -8.91 -16.86 -26.01
N ALA A 488 -8.49 -17.08 -24.76
CA ALA A 488 -9.32 -16.80 -23.58
C ALA A 488 -9.60 -15.30 -23.42
N VAL A 489 -8.59 -14.44 -23.61
CA VAL A 489 -8.75 -12.99 -23.61
C VAL A 489 -9.67 -12.53 -24.75
N TRP A 490 -9.45 -13.00 -25.97
CA TRP A 490 -10.29 -12.64 -27.13
C TRP A 490 -11.76 -13.06 -26.96
N ARG A 491 -12.03 -14.24 -26.36
CA ARG A 491 -13.42 -14.66 -26.07
C ARG A 491 -14.12 -13.76 -25.06
N ARG A 492 -13.39 -13.21 -24.09
CA ARG A 492 -13.96 -12.29 -23.06
C ARG A 492 -14.16 -10.86 -23.58
N LEU A 493 -13.38 -10.44 -24.59
CA LEU A 493 -13.48 -9.09 -25.17
C LEU A 493 -14.53 -9.01 -26.30
N ARG A 494 -14.95 -10.17 -26.85
CA ARG A 494 -16.09 -10.20 -27.79
C ARG A 494 -17.37 -10.09 -26.97
N PRO A 495 -18.17 -9.01 -27.13
CA PRO A 495 -19.51 -9.00 -26.57
C PRO A 495 -20.25 -10.24 -27.09
N ALA A 496 -21.02 -10.88 -26.20
CA ALA A 496 -21.94 -11.94 -26.60
C ALA A 496 -22.87 -11.37 -27.70
N ALA A 497 -22.68 -11.83 -28.94
CA ALA A 497 -23.56 -11.51 -30.05
C ALA A 497 -24.90 -12.21 -29.87
#